data_4abf0fee004d3271ac57e925644adc19
#
_entry.id   4abf0fee004d3271ac57e925644adc19
#
_cell.length_a   1.000
_cell.length_b   1.000
_cell.length_c   1.000
_cell.angle_alpha   90.00
_cell.angle_beta   90.00
_cell.angle_gamma   90.00
#
_symmetry.space_group_name_H-M   'P 1'
#
loop_
_entity.id
_entity.type
_entity.pdbx_description
1 polymer ?
#
loop_
_entity_poly.entity_id
_entity_poly.type
_entity_poly.pdbx_seq_one_letter_code
_entity_poly.pdbx_strand_id
1 'polypeptide(L)'
;MENVDLIYAPRAQRDLLDLPRKFADQILNDHDLLKTRPWPNTKVKKIKGHPYWELKTGDYRSLFIVESNEVVFLRIVNRKNLETAVKRIDLRTLWLWLRDKG
;
A
#
# COMPACT_ATOMS: atom_id res chain seq x y z
N MET A 1 5.17 -2.02 21.39
CA MET A 1 4.60 -1.92 20.04
C MET A 1 5.45 -1.00 19.19
N GLU A 2 5.69 -1.38 17.96
CA GLU A 2 6.45 -0.55 17.05
C GLU A 2 5.56 0.43 16.32
N ASN A 3 6.00 1.68 16.26
CA ASN A 3 5.35 2.70 15.44
C ASN A 3 5.88 2.61 14.02
N VAL A 4 4.98 2.73 13.06
CA VAL A 4 5.29 2.60 11.65
C VAL A 4 4.83 3.88 10.94
N ASP A 5 5.72 4.44 10.13
CA ASP A 5 5.39 5.61 9.32
C ASP A 5 4.77 5.16 8.00
N LEU A 6 3.72 5.87 7.58
CA LEU A 6 3.03 5.59 6.32
C LEU A 6 3.46 6.60 5.27
N ILE A 7 3.93 6.09 4.14
CA ILE A 7 4.42 6.91 3.03
C ILE A 7 3.61 6.51 1.79
N TYR A 8 3.23 7.49 0.99
CA TYR A 8 2.43 7.26 -0.22
C TYR A 8 3.23 7.66 -1.45
N ALA A 9 3.58 6.66 -2.27
CA ALA A 9 4.20 6.94 -3.56
C ALA A 9 3.23 7.75 -4.45
N PRO A 10 3.75 8.52 -5.39
CA PRO A 10 2.90 9.41 -6.21
C PRO A 10 1.73 8.69 -6.88
N ARG A 11 1.93 7.46 -7.38
CA ARG A 11 0.85 6.72 -8.02
C ARG A 11 -0.24 6.31 -7.03
N ALA A 12 0.14 5.95 -5.81
CA ALA A 12 -0.85 5.63 -4.77
C ALA A 12 -1.66 6.86 -4.39
N GLN A 13 -1.03 8.02 -4.32
CA GLN A 13 -1.74 9.28 -4.07
C GLN A 13 -2.77 9.53 -5.16
N ARG A 14 -2.37 9.33 -6.42
CA ARG A 14 -3.26 9.50 -7.56
C ARG A 14 -4.43 8.54 -7.50
N ASP A 15 -4.15 7.27 -7.18
CA ASP A 15 -5.22 6.26 -7.04
C ASP A 15 -6.27 6.70 -6.03
N LEU A 16 -5.85 7.21 -4.88
CA LEU A 16 -6.78 7.67 -3.84
C LEU A 16 -7.60 8.87 -4.30
N LEU A 17 -6.96 9.81 -5.00
CA LEU A 17 -7.66 11.00 -5.50
C LEU A 17 -8.70 10.65 -6.56
N ASP A 18 -8.47 9.58 -7.31
CA ASP A 18 -9.39 9.16 -8.38
C ASP A 18 -10.58 8.36 -7.86
N LEU A 19 -10.56 7.95 -6.59
CA LEU A 19 -11.68 7.21 -6.00
C LEU A 19 -12.73 8.15 -5.43
N PRO A 20 -14.01 7.70 -5.41
CA PRO A 20 -15.03 8.44 -4.67
C PRO A 20 -14.57 8.59 -3.21
N ARG A 21 -14.82 9.76 -2.64
CA ARG A 21 -14.35 10.09 -1.31
C ARG A 21 -14.70 9.06 -0.25
N LYS A 22 -15.93 8.52 -0.34
CA LYS A 22 -16.40 7.49 0.58
C LYS A 22 -15.44 6.30 0.66
N PHE A 23 -14.99 5.81 -0.49
CA PHE A 23 -14.08 4.66 -0.54
C PHE A 23 -12.67 5.05 -0.11
N ALA A 24 -12.20 6.22 -0.54
CA ALA A 24 -10.89 6.71 -0.12
C ALA A 24 -10.81 6.84 1.40
N ASP A 25 -11.86 7.36 2.04
CA ASP A 25 -11.89 7.49 3.50
C ASP A 25 -11.84 6.14 4.20
N GLN A 26 -12.58 5.14 3.70
CA GLN A 26 -12.55 3.80 4.27
C GLN A 26 -11.16 3.18 4.15
N ILE A 27 -10.51 3.36 3.00
CA ILE A 27 -9.17 2.85 2.75
C ILE A 27 -8.17 3.51 3.70
N LEU A 28 -8.24 4.83 3.84
CA LEU A 28 -7.33 5.55 4.74
C LEU A 28 -7.52 5.15 6.20
N ASN A 29 -8.77 4.89 6.61
CA ASN A 29 -9.03 4.39 7.95
C ASN A 29 -8.36 3.03 8.18
N ASP A 30 -8.43 2.14 7.19
CA ASP A 30 -7.76 0.84 7.29
C ASP A 30 -6.24 0.98 7.28
N HIS A 31 -5.70 1.96 6.55
CA HIS A 31 -4.26 2.20 6.56
C HIS A 31 -3.74 2.53 7.97
N ASP A 32 -4.56 3.15 8.79
CA ASP A 32 -4.17 3.47 10.17
C ASP A 32 -3.87 2.22 10.99
N LEU A 33 -4.44 1.06 10.62
CA LEU A 33 -4.13 -0.20 11.28
C LEU A 33 -2.65 -0.57 11.15
N LEU A 34 -1.99 -0.07 10.11
CA LEU A 34 -0.58 -0.40 9.86
C LEU A 34 0.40 0.44 10.67
N LYS A 35 -0.09 1.47 11.36
CA LYS A 35 0.77 2.35 12.16
C LYS A 35 1.39 1.65 13.36
N THR A 36 0.77 0.56 13.81
CA THR A 36 1.24 -0.20 14.96
C THR A 36 1.26 -1.69 14.64
N ARG A 37 2.37 -2.37 14.96
CA ARG A 37 2.46 -3.83 14.83
C ARG A 37 2.04 -4.52 16.12
N PRO A 38 1.56 -5.77 16.07
CA PRO A 38 1.39 -6.61 14.88
C PRO A 38 0.15 -6.26 14.09
N TRP A 39 0.17 -6.57 12.80
CA TRP A 39 -0.95 -6.28 11.90
C TRP A 39 -1.97 -7.42 11.89
N PRO A 40 -3.28 -7.12 11.69
CA PRO A 40 -4.29 -8.17 11.63
C PRO A 40 -4.13 -9.02 10.36
N ASN A 41 -3.93 -10.33 10.55
CA ASN A 41 -3.69 -11.24 9.44
C ASN A 41 -4.93 -11.55 8.61
N THR A 42 -6.10 -11.11 9.06
CA THR A 42 -7.34 -11.23 8.29
C THR A 42 -7.45 -10.16 7.21
N LYS A 43 -6.71 -9.05 7.37
CA LYS A 43 -6.75 -7.92 6.42
C LYS A 43 -5.44 -7.71 5.70
N VAL A 44 -4.33 -8.08 6.30
CA VAL A 44 -2.97 -7.80 5.80
C VAL A 44 -2.28 -9.12 5.53
N LYS A 45 -1.75 -9.28 4.32
CA LYS A 45 -0.93 -10.46 4.02
C LYS A 45 0.13 -10.16 2.97
N LYS A 46 1.21 -10.95 3.02
CA LYS A 46 2.27 -10.83 2.05
C LYS A 46 1.89 -11.56 0.77
N ILE A 47 2.19 -10.95 -0.37
CA ILE A 47 1.91 -11.55 -1.68
C ILE A 47 3.03 -12.55 -1.98
N LYS A 48 2.64 -13.82 -2.17
CA LYS A 48 3.57 -14.91 -2.40
C LYS A 48 4.43 -14.66 -3.64
N GLY A 49 5.75 -14.82 -3.49
CA GLY A 49 6.69 -14.66 -4.60
C GLY A 49 7.08 -13.21 -4.90
N HIS A 50 6.63 -12.26 -4.09
CA HIS A 50 6.91 -10.84 -4.31
C HIS A 50 7.29 -10.15 -3.00
N PRO A 51 8.01 -9.02 -3.07
CA PRO A 51 8.30 -8.23 -1.87
C PRO A 51 7.10 -7.40 -1.40
N TYR A 52 5.97 -7.52 -2.05
CA TYR A 52 4.78 -6.71 -1.80
C TYR A 52 3.85 -7.33 -0.79
N TRP A 53 3.14 -6.45 -0.09
CA TRP A 53 2.06 -6.81 0.84
C TRP A 53 0.76 -6.21 0.33
N GLU A 54 -0.37 -6.78 0.75
CA GLU A 54 -1.67 -6.22 0.45
C GLU A 54 -2.49 -6.02 1.71
N LEU A 55 -3.25 -4.93 1.71
CA LEU A 55 -4.26 -4.65 2.73
C LEU A 55 -5.62 -4.61 2.06
N LYS A 56 -6.56 -5.38 2.61
CA LYS A 56 -7.92 -5.44 2.08
C LYS A 56 -8.81 -4.39 2.70
N THR A 57 -9.54 -3.64 1.85
CA THR A 57 -10.62 -2.76 2.28
C THR A 57 -11.78 -3.01 1.32
N GLY A 58 -12.72 -3.87 1.70
CA GLY A 58 -13.80 -4.28 0.81
C GLY A 58 -13.24 -4.88 -0.48
N ASP A 59 -13.62 -4.32 -1.62
CA ASP A 59 -13.14 -4.76 -2.93
C ASP A 59 -11.82 -4.12 -3.32
N TYR A 60 -11.24 -3.27 -2.47
CA TYR A 60 -9.99 -2.60 -2.79
C TYR A 60 -8.81 -3.28 -2.12
N ARG A 61 -7.67 -3.15 -2.77
CA ARG A 61 -6.40 -3.67 -2.27
C ARG A 61 -5.38 -2.56 -2.28
N SER A 62 -4.76 -2.33 -1.13
CA SER A 62 -3.65 -1.38 -1.01
C SER A 62 -2.36 -2.18 -1.06
N LEU A 63 -1.55 -1.92 -2.07
CA LEU A 63 -0.31 -2.62 -2.33
C LEU A 63 0.83 -1.82 -1.74
N PHE A 64 1.65 -2.44 -0.89
CA PHE A 64 2.73 -1.73 -0.21
C PHE A 64 3.98 -2.59 -0.02
N ILE A 65 5.08 -1.91 0.26
CA ILE A 65 6.33 -2.55 0.70
C ILE A 65 6.66 -2.07 2.10
N VAL A 66 7.51 -2.83 2.77
CA VAL A 66 7.94 -2.51 4.13
C VAL A 66 9.45 -2.30 4.13
N GLU A 67 9.88 -1.14 4.59
CA GLU A 67 11.28 -0.76 4.70
C GLU A 67 11.54 -0.27 6.13
N SER A 68 12.23 -1.07 6.94
CA SER A 68 12.45 -0.76 8.36
C SER A 68 11.12 -0.48 9.05
N ASN A 69 10.92 0.74 9.53
CA ASN A 69 9.68 1.14 10.20
C ASN A 69 8.79 1.98 9.29
N GLU A 70 8.93 1.80 7.97
CA GLU A 70 8.14 2.52 6.98
C GLU A 70 7.32 1.55 6.15
N VAL A 71 6.05 1.93 5.91
CA VAL A 71 5.18 1.28 4.94
C VAL A 71 5.03 2.25 3.78
N VAL A 72 5.39 1.79 2.58
CA VAL A 72 5.31 2.63 1.38
C VAL A 72 4.22 2.08 0.49
N PHE A 73 3.11 2.82 0.38
CA PHE A 73 2.00 2.43 -0.49
C PHE A 73 2.35 2.72 -1.93
N LEU A 74 2.20 1.71 -2.79
CA LEU A 74 2.56 1.76 -4.20
C LEU A 74 1.36 1.97 -5.10
N ARG A 75 0.28 1.28 -4.81
CA ARG A 75 -0.96 1.34 -5.59
C ARG A 75 -2.15 1.04 -4.71
N ILE A 76 -3.29 1.64 -5.05
CA ILE A 76 -4.59 1.25 -4.51
C ILE A 76 -5.45 0.88 -5.70
N VAL A 77 -5.88 -0.38 -5.76
CA VAL A 77 -6.61 -0.91 -6.93
C VAL A 77 -7.78 -1.78 -6.49
N ASN A 78 -8.73 -2.00 -7.40
CA ASN A 78 -9.76 -2.99 -7.17
C ASN A 78 -9.12 -4.39 -7.18
N ARG A 79 -9.66 -5.31 -6.38
CA ARG A 79 -9.10 -6.68 -6.24
C ARG A 79 -8.89 -7.39 -7.58
N LYS A 80 -9.75 -7.14 -8.56
CA LYS A 80 -9.64 -7.77 -9.88
C LYS A 80 -8.45 -7.26 -10.68
N ASN A 81 -7.89 -6.12 -10.29
CA ASN A 81 -6.74 -5.51 -10.98
C ASN A 81 -5.43 -5.71 -10.22
N LEU A 82 -5.45 -6.42 -9.08
CA LEU A 82 -4.27 -6.55 -8.23
C LEU A 82 -3.11 -7.22 -8.97
N GLU A 83 -3.37 -8.32 -9.63
CA GLU A 83 -2.32 -9.06 -10.32
C GLU A 83 -1.66 -8.23 -11.42
N THR A 84 -2.48 -7.51 -12.19
CA THR A 84 -1.96 -6.60 -13.22
C THR A 84 -1.12 -5.48 -12.60
N ALA A 85 -1.58 -4.92 -11.49
CA ALA A 85 -0.85 -3.86 -10.80
C ALA A 85 0.52 -4.36 -10.32
N VAL A 86 0.56 -5.56 -9.72
CA VAL A 86 1.81 -6.16 -9.25
C VAL A 86 2.81 -6.30 -10.40
N LYS A 87 2.35 -6.76 -11.55
CA LYS A 87 3.21 -6.96 -12.72
C LYS A 87 3.76 -5.66 -13.30
N ARG A 88 3.06 -4.55 -13.09
CA ARG A 88 3.41 -3.24 -13.68
C ARG A 88 4.27 -2.36 -12.78
N ILE A 89 4.52 -2.77 -11.55
CA ILE A 89 5.34 -1.97 -10.65
C ILE A 89 6.79 -1.98 -11.13
N ASP A 90 7.35 -0.79 -11.31
CA ASP A 90 8.76 -0.60 -11.64
C ASP A 90 9.53 -0.31 -10.36
N LEU A 91 10.15 -1.35 -9.80
CA LEU A 91 10.92 -1.22 -8.56
C LEU A 91 12.10 -0.28 -8.70
N ARG A 92 12.71 -0.19 -9.89
CA ARG A 92 13.85 0.69 -10.11
C ARG A 92 13.42 2.15 -9.95
N THR A 93 12.32 2.53 -10.59
CA THR A 93 11.79 3.89 -10.46
C THR A 93 11.38 4.18 -9.03
N LEU A 94 10.79 3.20 -8.35
CA LEU A 94 10.40 3.35 -6.96
C LEU A 94 11.61 3.61 -6.06
N TRP A 95 12.70 2.83 -6.23
CA TRP A 95 13.89 3.01 -5.42
C TRP A 95 14.54 4.38 -5.65
N LEU A 96 14.56 4.86 -6.89
CA LEU A 96 15.07 6.20 -7.21
C LEU A 96 14.24 7.26 -6.49
N TRP A 97 12.92 7.13 -6.53
CA TRP A 97 12.03 8.07 -5.85
C TRP A 97 12.27 8.08 -4.33
N LEU A 98 12.41 6.91 -3.72
CA LEU A 98 12.66 6.81 -2.29
C LEU A 98 13.99 7.44 -1.89
N ARG A 99 15.03 7.28 -2.71
CA ARG A 99 16.33 7.90 -2.46
C ARG A 99 16.25 9.41 -2.48
N ASP A 100 15.57 9.96 -3.49
CA ASP A 100 15.48 11.40 -3.68
C ASP A 100 14.65 12.07 -2.58
N LYS A 101 13.68 11.36 -2.10
CA LYS A 101 12.79 11.86 -1.06
C LYS A 101 13.46 11.90 0.31
N GLY A 102 14.36 10.95 0.56
CA GLY A 102 15.04 10.85 1.82
C GLY A 102 16.05 11.91 2.06
#